data_e6f41afeff76791edb28e68396df742d
#
_entry.id   e6f41afeff76791edb28e68396df742d
#
_cell.length_a   1.000
_cell.length_b   1.000
_cell.length_c   1.000
_cell.angle_alpha   90.00
_cell.angle_beta   90.00
_cell.angle_gamma   90.00
#
_symmetry.space_group_name_H-M   'P 1'
#
loop_
_entity.id
_entity.type
_entity.pdbx_description
1 polymer ?
#
loop_
_entity_poly.entity_id
_entity_poly.type
_entity_poly.pdbx_seq_one_letter_code
_entity_poly.pdbx_strand_id
1 'polypeptide(L)'
;SEIPGLSALKVAQKNALIKKFHSVDADYLIVDLGAGTHLTILDLFLTSPQGIIVTAPTVTATLNGYLFLKNAVFRLMAATFKKNSKASLQRLYIPKLIEKITEIDPENGAKFKKRLSQFRPRLIMNMIDEPKDADKAQKIRRSCQQYLGLEVESLGVMYRDSMQDKALSSSLPVTVYKPNSVLAQAIFRIAEKIMQGESLDFDETFDVAAEEASDDYSAKLSYVEDLVGSGALNVSELAEMIKTQQYELTQLKNENIMLKNRLVKAAQQGFKV
;
A
#
# COMPACT_ATOMS: atom_id res chain seq x y z
N SER A 1 3.27 -18.00 3.53
CA SER A 1 4.68 -18.43 3.41
C SER A 1 5.46 -17.34 2.70
N GLU A 2 6.17 -16.53 3.49
CA GLU A 2 7.10 -15.55 2.93
C GLU A 2 8.26 -16.33 2.28
N ILE A 3 8.42 -16.18 0.98
CA ILE A 3 9.61 -16.67 0.30
C ILE A 3 10.74 -15.70 0.69
N PRO A 4 11.77 -16.17 1.43
CA PRO A 4 12.89 -15.33 1.78
C PRO A 4 13.55 -14.77 0.52
N GLY A 5 13.66 -13.44 0.39
CA GLY A 5 14.32 -12.79 -0.74
C GLY A 5 13.40 -12.07 -1.74
N LEU A 6 12.06 -12.14 -1.60
CA LEU A 6 11.13 -11.36 -2.46
C LEU A 6 11.29 -9.85 -2.29
N SER A 7 11.72 -9.40 -1.11
CA SER A 7 12.05 -7.99 -0.84
C SER A 7 13.30 -7.48 -1.58
N ALA A 8 14.08 -8.38 -2.17
CA ALA A 8 15.36 -8.09 -2.82
C ALA A 8 15.44 -8.62 -4.26
N LEU A 9 14.31 -8.63 -5.00
CA LEU A 9 14.36 -9.00 -6.42
C LEU A 9 15.31 -8.07 -7.18
N LYS A 10 16.27 -8.68 -7.90
CA LYS A 10 17.09 -7.93 -8.85
C LYS A 10 16.18 -7.33 -9.94
N VAL A 11 16.56 -6.17 -10.46
CA VAL A 11 15.79 -5.45 -11.49
C VAL A 11 15.38 -6.36 -12.65
N ALA A 12 16.31 -7.18 -13.15
CA ALA A 12 16.02 -8.13 -14.23
C ALA A 12 14.94 -9.16 -13.85
N GLN A 13 14.96 -9.68 -12.62
CA GLN A 13 13.95 -10.63 -12.12
C GLN A 13 12.58 -9.97 -11.97
N LYS A 14 12.55 -8.75 -11.45
CA LYS A 14 11.31 -7.96 -11.33
C LYS A 14 10.69 -7.72 -12.70
N ASN A 15 11.48 -7.27 -13.67
CA ASN A 15 11.01 -7.00 -15.03
C ASN A 15 10.53 -8.28 -15.74
N ALA A 16 11.22 -9.41 -15.52
CA ALA A 16 10.76 -10.70 -16.03
C ALA A 16 9.42 -11.12 -15.42
N LEU A 17 9.22 -10.84 -14.11
CA LEU A 17 7.96 -11.12 -13.42
C LEU A 17 6.81 -10.26 -13.96
N ILE A 18 7.03 -8.95 -14.14
CA ILE A 18 6.05 -8.04 -14.72
C ILE A 18 5.66 -8.45 -16.13
N LYS A 19 6.64 -8.79 -16.97
CA LYS A 19 6.36 -9.33 -18.32
C LYS A 19 5.51 -10.60 -18.27
N LYS A 20 5.78 -11.46 -17.29
CA LYS A 20 4.98 -12.68 -17.09
C LYS A 20 3.55 -12.37 -16.70
N PHE A 21 3.28 -11.34 -15.88
CA PHE A 21 1.91 -10.93 -15.56
C PHE A 21 1.11 -10.58 -16.81
N HIS A 22 1.69 -9.83 -17.74
CA HIS A 22 1.06 -9.48 -19.02
C HIS A 22 0.87 -10.66 -19.97
N SER A 23 1.57 -11.78 -19.76
CA SER A 23 1.47 -12.99 -20.60
C SER A 23 0.47 -14.02 -20.06
N VAL A 24 -0.12 -13.77 -18.89
CA VAL A 24 -1.12 -14.68 -18.32
C VAL A 24 -2.46 -14.51 -19.06
N ASP A 25 -2.95 -15.59 -19.62
CA ASP A 25 -4.27 -15.63 -20.28
C ASP A 25 -5.33 -15.84 -19.20
N ALA A 26 -5.86 -14.75 -18.67
CA ALA A 26 -6.90 -14.76 -17.63
C ALA A 26 -7.68 -13.45 -17.68
N ASP A 27 -8.99 -13.50 -17.41
CA ASP A 27 -9.84 -12.30 -17.31
C ASP A 27 -9.40 -11.40 -16.15
N TYR A 28 -8.93 -11.98 -15.05
CA TYR A 28 -8.46 -11.27 -13.87
C TYR A 28 -7.19 -11.96 -13.32
N LEU A 29 -6.15 -11.17 -13.11
CA LEU A 29 -4.94 -11.59 -12.42
C LEU A 29 -4.87 -10.86 -11.07
N ILE A 30 -4.93 -11.60 -9.96
CA ILE A 30 -4.79 -11.05 -8.61
C ILE A 30 -3.36 -11.31 -8.13
N VAL A 31 -2.64 -10.23 -7.84
CA VAL A 31 -1.29 -10.28 -7.28
C VAL A 31 -1.37 -9.86 -5.82
N ASP A 32 -1.21 -10.82 -4.91
CA ASP A 32 -1.16 -10.56 -3.47
C ASP A 32 0.22 -10.03 -3.09
N LEU A 33 0.26 -8.76 -2.68
CA LEU A 33 1.48 -8.07 -2.29
C LEU A 33 1.60 -8.06 -0.76
N GLY A 34 2.77 -8.41 -0.25
CA GLY A 34 3.05 -8.30 1.18
C GLY A 34 2.93 -6.86 1.70
N ALA A 35 2.73 -6.72 3.00
CA ALA A 35 2.72 -5.42 3.65
C ALA A 35 4.12 -4.76 3.59
N GLY A 36 4.15 -3.45 3.40
CA GLY A 36 5.38 -2.66 3.40
C GLY A 36 5.50 -1.70 2.22
N THR A 37 6.54 -0.87 2.26
CA THR A 37 6.81 0.18 1.27
C THR A 37 8.13 -0.04 0.52
N HIS A 38 8.57 -1.30 0.42
CA HIS A 38 9.77 -1.62 -0.37
C HIS A 38 9.55 -1.29 -1.85
N LEU A 39 10.60 -0.84 -2.52
CA LEU A 39 10.54 -0.44 -3.94
C LEU A 39 9.92 -1.51 -4.84
N THR A 40 10.25 -2.77 -4.60
CA THR A 40 9.68 -3.89 -5.37
C THR A 40 8.16 -3.98 -5.21
N ILE A 41 7.63 -3.80 -3.98
CA ILE A 41 6.18 -3.81 -3.71
C ILE A 41 5.51 -2.63 -4.41
N LEU A 42 6.10 -1.43 -4.31
CA LEU A 42 5.59 -0.24 -4.99
C LEU A 42 5.58 -0.40 -6.51
N ASP A 43 6.65 -0.96 -7.08
CA ASP A 43 6.75 -1.22 -8.51
C ASP A 43 5.69 -2.21 -8.99
N LEU A 44 5.48 -3.31 -8.23
CA LEU A 44 4.45 -4.29 -8.55
C LEU A 44 3.04 -3.71 -8.37
N PHE A 45 2.81 -2.89 -7.34
CA PHE A 45 1.54 -2.20 -7.14
C PHE A 45 1.21 -1.24 -8.30
N LEU A 46 2.23 -0.55 -8.79
CA LEU A 46 2.12 0.39 -9.91
C LEU A 46 1.99 -0.29 -11.29
N THR A 47 2.02 -1.62 -11.38
CA THR A 47 1.67 -2.33 -12.63
C THR A 47 0.18 -2.27 -12.95
N SER A 48 -0.65 -1.87 -12.00
CA SER A 48 -2.09 -1.63 -12.20
C SER A 48 -2.45 -0.19 -11.86
N PRO A 49 -3.22 0.52 -12.71
CA PRO A 49 -3.73 1.86 -12.38
C PRO A 49 -4.73 1.83 -11.23
N GLN A 50 -5.33 0.67 -10.96
CA GLN A 50 -6.41 0.46 -10.02
C GLN A 50 -6.01 -0.50 -8.89
N GLY A 51 -4.75 -0.46 -8.46
CA GLY A 51 -4.27 -1.27 -7.34
C GLY A 51 -5.16 -1.10 -6.10
N ILE A 52 -5.43 -2.19 -5.38
CA ILE A 52 -6.34 -2.20 -4.23
C ILE A 52 -5.53 -2.13 -2.94
N ILE A 53 -5.89 -1.19 -2.07
CA ILE A 53 -5.37 -1.09 -0.71
C ILE A 53 -6.44 -1.58 0.25
N VAL A 54 -6.07 -2.54 1.09
CA VAL A 54 -6.90 -3.01 2.21
C VAL A 54 -6.29 -2.49 3.51
N THR A 55 -7.07 -1.74 4.29
CA THR A 55 -6.64 -1.18 5.57
C THR A 55 -7.70 -1.40 6.65
N ALA A 56 -7.33 -1.16 7.91
CA ALA A 56 -8.24 -1.27 9.05
C ALA A 56 -8.51 0.11 9.68
N PRO A 57 -9.57 0.26 10.49
CA PRO A 57 -9.94 1.54 11.09
C PRO A 57 -9.08 1.97 12.28
N THR A 58 -7.89 1.42 12.46
CA THR A 58 -6.93 1.89 13.45
C THR A 58 -6.15 3.09 12.92
N VAL A 59 -5.68 3.96 13.80
CA VAL A 59 -4.88 5.14 13.42
C VAL A 59 -3.64 4.72 12.63
N THR A 60 -2.91 3.72 13.12
CA THR A 60 -1.69 3.20 12.48
C THR A 60 -1.97 2.64 11.09
N ALA A 61 -3.03 1.80 10.93
CA ALA A 61 -3.35 1.22 9.63
C ALA A 61 -3.84 2.27 8.62
N THR A 62 -4.64 3.23 9.08
CA THR A 62 -5.12 4.36 8.27
C THR A 62 -3.95 5.19 7.75
N LEU A 63 -3.01 5.48 8.64
CA LEU A 63 -1.81 6.23 8.29
C LEU A 63 -0.91 5.43 7.32
N ASN A 64 -0.66 4.15 7.59
CA ASN A 64 0.13 3.30 6.70
C ASN A 64 -0.47 3.20 5.30
N GLY A 65 -1.80 3.16 5.19
CA GLY A 65 -2.50 3.22 3.89
C GLY A 65 -2.24 4.52 3.14
N TYR A 66 -2.32 5.66 3.83
CA TYR A 66 -1.97 6.97 3.23
C TYR A 66 -0.50 7.03 2.82
N LEU A 67 0.40 6.54 3.68
CA LEU A 67 1.84 6.45 3.44
C LEU A 67 2.19 5.66 2.21
N PHE A 68 1.58 4.50 2.08
CA PHE A 68 1.80 3.64 0.94
C PHE A 68 1.45 4.39 -0.35
N LEU A 69 0.30 5.08 -0.38
CA LEU A 69 -0.11 5.88 -1.54
C LEU A 69 0.83 7.05 -1.80
N LYS A 70 1.29 7.73 -0.75
CA LYS A 70 2.28 8.80 -0.88
C LYS A 70 3.57 8.27 -1.52
N ASN A 71 4.08 7.13 -1.04
CA ASN A 71 5.29 6.51 -1.60
C ASN A 71 5.08 6.03 -3.04
N ALA A 72 3.88 5.53 -3.38
CA ALA A 72 3.54 5.15 -4.76
C ALA A 72 3.57 6.37 -5.69
N VAL A 73 3.01 7.52 -5.27
CA VAL A 73 3.06 8.76 -6.05
C VAL A 73 4.49 9.27 -6.20
N PHE A 74 5.31 9.23 -5.15
CA PHE A 74 6.73 9.58 -5.26
C PHE A 74 7.50 8.64 -6.19
N ARG A 75 7.19 7.34 -6.14
CA ARG A 75 7.79 6.37 -7.05
C ARG A 75 7.42 6.65 -8.51
N LEU A 76 6.15 6.97 -8.76
CA LEU A 76 5.64 7.38 -10.05
C LEU A 76 6.34 8.64 -10.57
N MET A 77 6.56 9.61 -9.68
CA MET A 77 7.28 10.83 -9.99
C MET A 77 8.75 10.54 -10.32
N ALA A 78 9.44 9.76 -9.50
CA ALA A 78 10.84 9.38 -9.73
C ALA A 78 11.05 8.63 -11.05
N ALA A 79 10.08 7.83 -11.47
CA ALA A 79 10.11 7.14 -12.77
C ALA A 79 9.89 8.10 -13.97
N THR A 80 9.31 9.28 -13.73
CA THR A 80 9.03 10.26 -14.81
C THR A 80 10.17 11.24 -14.97
N PHE A 81 10.80 11.65 -13.88
CA PHE A 81 11.87 12.64 -13.87
C PHE A 81 13.23 11.96 -13.72
N LYS A 82 14.08 12.08 -14.73
CA LYS A 82 15.46 11.59 -14.69
C LYS A 82 16.29 12.36 -13.64
N LYS A 83 17.33 11.72 -13.14
CA LYS A 83 18.27 12.06 -12.05
C LYS A 83 18.76 13.52 -11.88
N ASN A 84 18.38 14.46 -12.73
CA ASN A 84 18.92 15.84 -12.73
C ASN A 84 18.03 16.90 -12.04
N SER A 85 16.88 16.55 -11.50
CA SER A 85 16.05 17.50 -10.79
C SER A 85 16.49 17.60 -9.33
N LYS A 86 16.96 18.79 -8.96
CA LYS A 86 17.55 19.16 -7.67
C LYS A 86 16.76 18.64 -6.47
N ALA A 87 17.43 17.90 -5.58
CA ALA A 87 16.91 17.35 -4.32
C ALA A 87 16.22 18.38 -3.39
N SER A 88 16.36 19.68 -3.65
CA SER A 88 15.72 20.76 -2.89
C SER A 88 14.19 20.85 -3.05
N LEU A 89 13.61 20.14 -4.02
CA LEU A 89 12.17 20.12 -4.25
C LEU A 89 11.41 19.10 -3.40
N GLN A 90 12.10 18.19 -2.74
CA GLN A 90 11.51 17.10 -1.95
C GLN A 90 10.75 17.55 -0.69
N ARG A 91 10.92 18.81 -0.25
CA ARG A 91 10.25 19.36 0.95
C ARG A 91 8.87 19.95 0.70
N LEU A 92 8.39 19.93 -0.54
CA LEU A 92 7.10 20.50 -0.88
C LEU A 92 6.02 19.42 -0.89
N TYR A 93 4.80 19.76 -0.47
CA TYR A 93 3.69 18.86 -0.69
C TYR A 93 3.45 18.68 -2.20
N ILE A 94 2.99 17.51 -2.60
CA ILE A 94 3.02 17.07 -4.00
C ILE A 94 2.38 18.06 -4.98
N PRO A 95 1.21 18.68 -4.74
CA PRO A 95 0.65 19.68 -5.69
C PRO A 95 1.58 20.84 -5.98
N LYS A 96 2.21 21.47 -4.98
CA LYS A 96 3.20 22.54 -5.19
C LYS A 96 4.48 22.04 -5.84
N LEU A 97 4.87 20.79 -5.56
CA LEU A 97 6.00 20.16 -6.19
C LEU A 97 5.74 19.96 -7.69
N ILE A 98 4.54 19.50 -8.05
CA ILE A 98 4.11 19.34 -9.45
C ILE A 98 4.11 20.68 -10.18
N GLU A 99 3.61 21.76 -9.56
CA GLU A 99 3.62 23.10 -10.13
C GLU A 99 5.06 23.55 -10.45
N LYS A 100 5.96 23.48 -9.46
CA LYS A 100 7.37 23.89 -9.62
C LYS A 100 8.13 23.03 -10.61
N ILE A 101 7.90 21.72 -10.63
CA ILE A 101 8.54 20.83 -11.60
C ILE A 101 8.01 21.14 -13.01
N THR A 102 6.71 21.42 -13.15
CA THR A 102 6.11 21.80 -14.44
C THR A 102 6.67 23.13 -14.96
N GLU A 103 7.03 24.08 -14.08
CA GLU A 103 7.70 25.31 -14.45
C GLU A 103 9.14 25.08 -14.95
N ILE A 104 9.87 24.14 -14.33
CA ILE A 104 11.27 23.82 -14.66
C ILE A 104 11.37 22.90 -15.88
N ASP A 105 10.48 21.92 -15.97
CA ASP A 105 10.44 20.90 -17.02
C ASP A 105 8.98 20.65 -17.44
N PRO A 106 8.44 21.48 -18.36
CA PRO A 106 7.04 21.41 -18.76
C PRO A 106 6.64 20.07 -19.39
N GLU A 107 7.54 19.43 -20.14
CA GLU A 107 7.25 18.16 -20.82
C GLU A 107 7.06 17.02 -19.82
N ASN A 108 8.04 16.82 -18.94
CA ASN A 108 7.95 15.77 -17.92
C ASN A 108 6.88 16.13 -16.88
N GLY A 109 6.63 17.40 -16.58
CA GLY A 109 5.53 17.85 -15.74
C GLY A 109 4.16 17.47 -16.31
N ALA A 110 3.93 17.69 -17.60
CA ALA A 110 2.71 17.28 -18.28
C ALA A 110 2.54 15.75 -18.31
N LYS A 111 3.63 15.03 -18.58
CA LYS A 111 3.68 13.56 -18.56
C LYS A 111 3.33 13.00 -17.17
N PHE A 112 3.89 13.60 -16.12
CA PHE A 112 3.58 13.19 -14.75
C PHE A 112 2.11 13.46 -14.38
N LYS A 113 1.57 14.64 -14.72
CA LYS A 113 0.15 14.97 -14.50
C LYS A 113 -0.77 13.96 -15.19
N LYS A 114 -0.47 13.60 -16.45
CA LYS A 114 -1.22 12.56 -17.18
C LYS A 114 -1.17 11.22 -16.45
N ARG A 115 0.02 10.76 -16.03
CA ARG A 115 0.18 9.51 -15.28
C ARG A 115 -0.57 9.53 -13.94
N LEU A 116 -0.48 10.63 -13.20
CA LEU A 116 -1.17 10.77 -11.92
C LEU A 116 -2.70 10.74 -12.10
N SER A 117 -3.23 11.34 -13.16
CA SER A 117 -4.68 11.31 -13.44
C SER A 117 -5.18 9.92 -13.86
N GLN A 118 -4.33 9.08 -14.42
CA GLN A 118 -4.63 7.69 -14.76
C GLN A 118 -4.52 6.76 -13.55
N PHE A 119 -3.72 7.12 -12.55
CA PHE A 119 -3.54 6.33 -11.34
C PHE A 119 -4.71 6.56 -10.38
N ARG A 120 -5.63 5.61 -10.32
CA ARG A 120 -6.86 5.63 -9.51
C ARG A 120 -6.92 4.44 -8.55
N PRO A 121 -6.09 4.40 -7.51
CA PRO A 121 -6.08 3.30 -6.57
C PRO A 121 -7.41 3.19 -5.85
N ARG A 122 -7.73 1.97 -5.44
CA ARG A 122 -8.97 1.60 -4.78
C ARG A 122 -8.74 1.26 -3.32
N LEU A 123 -9.70 1.59 -2.48
CA LEU A 123 -9.60 1.43 -1.02
C LEU A 123 -10.73 0.54 -0.49
N ILE A 124 -10.34 -0.45 0.32
CA ILE A 124 -11.25 -1.26 1.12
C ILE A 124 -10.93 -1.01 2.60
N MET A 125 -11.94 -0.66 3.38
CA MET A 125 -11.82 -0.58 4.84
C MET A 125 -12.29 -1.90 5.44
N ASN A 126 -11.36 -2.67 6.00
CA ASN A 126 -11.59 -3.98 6.56
C ASN A 126 -11.70 -3.92 8.10
N MET A 127 -12.34 -4.91 8.69
CA MET A 127 -12.41 -5.11 10.15
C MET A 127 -13.01 -3.90 10.89
N ILE A 128 -14.04 -3.26 10.31
CA ILE A 128 -14.78 -2.21 11.03
C ILE A 128 -15.70 -2.85 12.08
N ASP A 129 -15.77 -2.26 13.25
CA ASP A 129 -16.64 -2.70 14.32
C ASP A 129 -17.94 -1.88 14.36
N GLU A 130 -17.85 -0.58 14.02
CA GLU A 130 -18.99 0.34 14.02
C GLU A 130 -19.10 1.10 12.70
N PRO A 131 -20.30 1.52 12.28
CA PRO A 131 -20.50 2.29 11.03
C PRO A 131 -19.63 3.56 10.93
N LYS A 132 -19.39 4.24 12.07
CA LYS A 132 -18.51 5.43 12.12
C LYS A 132 -17.06 5.16 11.74
N ASP A 133 -16.61 3.92 11.83
CA ASP A 133 -15.26 3.55 11.41
C ASP A 133 -15.07 3.73 9.90
N ALA A 134 -16.14 3.67 9.12
CA ALA A 134 -16.12 3.96 7.69
C ALA A 134 -15.66 5.40 7.38
N ASP A 135 -15.83 6.35 8.31
CA ASP A 135 -15.38 7.74 8.14
C ASP A 135 -13.86 7.85 8.00
N LYS A 136 -13.11 6.87 8.52
CA LYS A 136 -11.65 6.80 8.38
C LYS A 136 -11.24 6.57 6.91
N ALA A 137 -12.03 5.85 6.13
CA ALA A 137 -11.82 5.75 4.69
C ALA A 137 -11.96 7.11 3.99
N GLN A 138 -12.94 7.91 4.41
CA GLN A 138 -13.11 9.26 3.87
C GLN A 138 -11.95 10.19 4.25
N LYS A 139 -11.38 10.04 5.45
CA LYS A 139 -10.18 10.79 5.85
C LYS A 139 -8.99 10.47 4.95
N ILE A 140 -8.70 9.19 4.68
CA ILE A 140 -7.63 8.79 3.74
C ILE A 140 -7.87 9.43 2.38
N ARG A 141 -9.07 9.29 1.81
CA ARG A 141 -9.41 9.82 0.49
C ARG A 141 -9.22 11.33 0.41
N ARG A 142 -9.75 12.08 1.40
CA ARG A 142 -9.57 13.54 1.48
C ARG A 142 -8.11 13.94 1.59
N SER A 143 -7.33 13.25 2.44
CA SER A 143 -5.90 13.51 2.57
C SER A 143 -5.14 13.23 1.27
N CYS A 144 -5.45 12.14 0.57
CA CYS A 144 -4.86 11.84 -0.73
C CYS A 144 -5.20 12.93 -1.77
N GLN A 145 -6.47 13.35 -1.82
CA GLN A 145 -6.88 14.41 -2.73
C GLN A 145 -6.19 15.74 -2.41
N GLN A 146 -6.16 16.12 -1.15
CA GLN A 146 -5.63 17.41 -0.70
C GLN A 146 -4.10 17.49 -0.81
N TYR A 147 -3.39 16.45 -0.38
CA TYR A 147 -1.93 16.49 -0.22
C TYR A 147 -1.17 15.80 -1.35
N LEU A 148 -1.80 14.86 -2.06
CA LEU A 148 -1.17 14.12 -3.16
C LEU A 148 -1.76 14.48 -4.54
N GLY A 149 -2.90 15.17 -4.59
CA GLY A 149 -3.65 15.36 -5.82
C GLY A 149 -4.18 14.04 -6.40
N LEU A 150 -4.32 13.01 -5.55
CA LEU A 150 -4.65 11.67 -5.94
C LEU A 150 -6.11 11.34 -5.62
N GLU A 151 -6.86 10.90 -6.63
CA GLU A 151 -8.20 10.39 -6.47
C GLU A 151 -8.16 8.92 -6.06
N VAL A 152 -8.81 8.59 -4.93
CA VAL A 152 -8.89 7.22 -4.40
C VAL A 152 -10.35 6.78 -4.39
N GLU A 153 -10.67 5.70 -5.11
CA GLU A 153 -12.02 5.12 -5.14
C GLU A 153 -12.26 4.26 -3.89
N SER A 154 -13.44 4.38 -3.27
CA SER A 154 -13.85 3.48 -2.20
C SER A 154 -14.64 2.30 -2.76
N LEU A 155 -14.08 1.09 -2.68
CA LEU A 155 -14.78 -0.13 -3.08
C LEU A 155 -15.82 -0.56 -2.04
N GLY A 156 -15.55 -0.31 -0.76
CA GLY A 156 -16.49 -0.66 0.30
C GLY A 156 -15.83 -0.87 1.66
N VAL A 157 -16.67 -1.34 2.58
CA VAL A 157 -16.27 -1.65 3.94
C VAL A 157 -16.63 -3.10 4.27
N MET A 158 -15.83 -3.73 5.11
CA MET A 158 -16.06 -5.08 5.59
C MET A 158 -16.05 -5.06 7.13
N TYR A 159 -17.13 -5.56 7.70
CA TYR A 159 -17.24 -5.69 9.16
C TYR A 159 -16.40 -6.85 9.67
N ARG A 160 -15.90 -6.71 10.90
CA ARG A 160 -15.31 -7.83 11.63
C ARG A 160 -16.40 -8.91 11.81
N ASP A 161 -16.08 -10.14 11.43
CA ASP A 161 -17.03 -11.26 11.48
C ASP A 161 -16.31 -12.51 11.98
N SER A 162 -16.79 -13.07 13.08
CA SER A 162 -16.24 -14.32 13.65
C SER A 162 -16.38 -15.53 12.74
N MET A 163 -17.21 -15.43 11.69
CA MET A 163 -17.32 -16.48 10.68
C MET A 163 -16.01 -16.64 9.88
N GLN A 164 -15.18 -15.58 9.79
CA GLN A 164 -13.86 -15.67 9.17
C GLN A 164 -12.95 -16.66 9.89
N ASP A 165 -12.92 -16.64 11.23
CA ASP A 165 -12.07 -17.55 12.02
C ASP A 165 -12.53 -19.00 11.89
N LYS A 166 -13.85 -19.23 11.84
CA LYS A 166 -14.44 -20.55 11.61
C LYS A 166 -14.15 -21.06 10.20
N ALA A 167 -14.25 -20.21 9.19
CA ALA A 167 -13.94 -20.55 7.82
C ALA A 167 -12.45 -20.91 7.66
N LEU A 168 -11.54 -20.13 8.26
CA LEU A 168 -10.10 -20.42 8.29
C LEU A 168 -9.81 -21.76 8.96
N SER A 169 -10.44 -22.05 10.11
CA SER A 169 -10.29 -23.32 10.80
C SER A 169 -10.77 -24.51 9.97
N SER A 170 -11.70 -24.28 9.06
CA SER A 170 -12.22 -25.27 8.10
C SER A 170 -11.45 -25.29 6.78
N SER A 171 -10.38 -24.47 6.64
CA SER A 171 -9.60 -24.28 5.40
C SER A 171 -10.46 -23.92 4.19
N LEU A 172 -11.56 -23.19 4.41
CA LEU A 172 -12.46 -22.70 3.35
C LEU A 172 -12.52 -21.18 3.35
N PRO A 173 -12.67 -20.53 2.18
CA PRO A 173 -13.02 -19.13 2.13
C PRO A 173 -14.38 -18.87 2.78
N VAL A 174 -14.54 -17.75 3.48
CA VAL A 174 -15.81 -17.40 4.15
C VAL A 174 -16.98 -17.32 3.16
N THR A 175 -16.71 -16.92 1.92
CA THR A 175 -17.70 -16.88 0.83
C THR A 175 -18.25 -18.24 0.42
N VAL A 176 -17.47 -19.31 0.65
CA VAL A 176 -17.88 -20.71 0.44
C VAL A 176 -18.45 -21.29 1.74
N TYR A 177 -17.79 -21.04 2.87
CA TYR A 177 -18.19 -21.58 4.17
C TYR A 177 -19.55 -21.05 4.63
N LYS A 178 -19.79 -19.74 4.52
CA LYS A 178 -21.06 -19.11 4.86
C LYS A 178 -21.41 -17.95 3.91
N PRO A 179 -21.92 -18.23 2.72
CA PRO A 179 -22.18 -17.21 1.68
C PRO A 179 -23.11 -16.09 2.13
N ASN A 180 -24.02 -16.39 3.05
CA ASN A 180 -25.00 -15.42 3.56
C ASN A 180 -24.50 -14.63 4.78
N SER A 181 -23.23 -14.78 5.19
CA SER A 181 -22.65 -13.95 6.27
C SER A 181 -22.48 -12.50 5.81
N VAL A 182 -22.49 -11.56 6.77
CA VAL A 182 -22.30 -10.13 6.48
C VAL A 182 -20.99 -9.89 5.74
N LEU A 183 -19.93 -10.58 6.15
CA LEU A 183 -18.62 -10.49 5.52
C LEU A 183 -18.64 -11.03 4.09
N ALA A 184 -19.23 -12.22 3.84
CA ALA A 184 -19.30 -12.78 2.50
C ALA A 184 -20.09 -11.88 1.55
N GLN A 185 -21.21 -11.34 1.99
CA GLN A 185 -22.02 -10.40 1.20
C GLN A 185 -21.27 -9.09 0.91
N ALA A 186 -20.46 -8.59 1.84
CA ALA A 186 -19.60 -7.44 1.59
C ALA A 186 -18.54 -7.73 0.52
N ILE A 187 -17.90 -8.93 0.57
CA ILE A 187 -16.93 -9.38 -0.43
C ILE A 187 -17.58 -9.48 -1.82
N PHE A 188 -18.79 -10.04 -1.93
CA PHE A 188 -19.49 -10.13 -3.21
C PHE A 188 -19.79 -8.75 -3.80
N ARG A 189 -20.29 -7.81 -2.99
CA ARG A 189 -20.53 -6.42 -3.45
C ARG A 189 -19.24 -5.72 -3.91
N ILE A 190 -18.12 -5.96 -3.23
CA ILE A 190 -16.82 -5.42 -3.65
C ILE A 190 -16.37 -6.05 -4.96
N ALA A 191 -16.51 -7.37 -5.11
CA ALA A 191 -16.17 -8.06 -6.36
C ALA A 191 -17.02 -7.57 -7.53
N GLU A 192 -18.34 -7.38 -7.34
CA GLU A 192 -19.21 -6.79 -8.35
C GLU A 192 -18.77 -5.41 -8.80
N LYS A 193 -18.39 -4.53 -7.85
CA LYS A 193 -17.86 -3.20 -8.17
C LYS A 193 -16.54 -3.27 -8.97
N ILE A 194 -15.68 -4.24 -8.66
CA ILE A 194 -14.44 -4.45 -9.42
C ILE A 194 -14.78 -4.87 -10.86
N MET A 195 -15.74 -5.78 -11.04
CA MET A 195 -16.13 -6.28 -12.35
C MET A 195 -16.90 -5.24 -13.19
N GLN A 196 -17.66 -4.35 -12.53
CA GLN A 196 -18.41 -3.27 -13.21
C GLN A 196 -17.55 -2.04 -13.50
N GLY A 197 -16.39 -1.92 -12.86
CA GLY A 197 -15.48 -0.82 -13.10
C GLY A 197 -14.88 -0.88 -14.50
N GLU A 198 -14.69 0.29 -15.12
CA GLU A 198 -13.95 0.37 -16.39
C GLU A 198 -12.54 -0.15 -16.19
N SER A 199 -12.07 -1.03 -17.07
CA SER A 199 -10.66 -1.41 -17.13
C SER A 199 -9.88 -0.19 -17.64
N LEU A 200 -9.04 0.37 -16.80
CA LEU A 200 -8.10 1.41 -17.22
C LEU A 200 -6.82 0.69 -17.67
N ASP A 201 -6.55 0.71 -18.96
CA ASP A 201 -5.25 0.28 -19.47
C ASP A 201 -4.23 1.38 -19.19
N PHE A 202 -3.11 1.00 -18.60
CA PHE A 202 -1.94 1.83 -18.65
C PHE A 202 -1.39 1.80 -20.08
N ASP A 203 -1.14 2.98 -20.60
CA ASP A 203 -0.31 3.15 -21.80
C ASP A 203 0.98 2.32 -21.61
N GLU A 204 1.40 1.53 -22.62
CA GLU A 204 2.56 0.62 -22.57
C GLU A 204 3.86 1.29 -22.08
N THR A 205 3.86 2.60 -22.01
CA THR A 205 4.96 3.42 -21.47
C THR A 205 5.04 3.46 -19.93
N PHE A 206 4.20 2.71 -19.22
CA PHE A 206 4.30 2.58 -17.76
C PHE A 206 5.39 1.56 -17.38
N ASP A 207 6.52 1.68 -18.07
CA ASP A 207 7.73 0.96 -17.67
C ASP A 207 8.28 1.63 -16.40
N VAL A 208 7.72 1.22 -15.24
CA VAL A 208 8.28 1.55 -13.92
C VAL A 208 9.60 0.80 -13.74
N ALA A 209 10.01 0.08 -14.79
CA ALA A 209 11.22 -0.66 -14.85
C ALA A 209 12.41 0.28 -14.72
N ALA A 210 13.07 0.13 -13.63
CA ALA A 210 14.49 0.22 -13.56
C ALA A 210 15.13 1.61 -13.80
N GLU A 211 14.89 2.56 -12.92
CA GLU A 211 16.02 3.40 -12.53
C GLU A 211 16.15 3.30 -11.00
N GLU A 212 17.26 2.76 -10.57
CA GLU A 212 17.72 2.72 -9.19
C GLU A 212 17.59 4.10 -8.54
N ALA A 213 16.56 4.30 -7.75
CA ALA A 213 16.52 5.42 -6.85
C ALA A 213 17.12 4.96 -5.52
N SER A 214 18.41 5.18 -5.38
CA SER A 214 19.15 5.00 -4.15
C SER A 214 18.85 6.11 -3.18
N ASP A 215 17.70 6.31 -2.61
CA ASP A 215 17.55 7.28 -1.53
C ASP A 215 16.28 7.04 -0.69
N ASP A 216 16.07 5.80 -0.32
CA ASP A 216 14.94 5.39 0.52
C ASP A 216 14.98 5.97 1.95
N TYR A 217 16.12 6.42 2.42
CA TYR A 217 16.29 6.83 3.80
C TYR A 217 15.86 8.28 4.05
N SER A 218 16.14 9.18 3.13
CA SER A 218 15.74 10.59 3.25
C SER A 218 14.24 10.80 3.05
N ALA A 219 13.58 9.95 2.25
CA ALA A 219 12.13 10.00 2.04
C ALA A 219 11.35 9.63 3.32
N LYS A 220 11.87 8.73 4.15
CA LYS A 220 11.25 8.34 5.43
C LYS A 220 11.32 9.44 6.49
N LEU A 221 12.40 10.22 6.53
CA LEU A 221 12.58 11.30 7.50
C LEU A 221 11.75 12.55 7.14
N SER A 222 11.72 12.94 5.86
CA SER A 222 10.93 14.10 5.42
C SER A 222 9.42 13.91 5.62
N TYR A 223 8.99 12.67 5.68
CA TYR A 223 7.60 12.29 5.82
C TYR A 223 6.98 12.64 7.18
N VAL A 224 7.66 12.33 8.28
CA VAL A 224 7.16 12.66 9.63
C VAL A 224 7.10 14.18 9.79
N GLU A 225 8.09 14.89 9.24
CA GLU A 225 8.13 16.35 9.23
C GLU A 225 6.98 16.97 8.40
N ASP A 226 6.65 16.37 7.25
CA ASP A 226 5.54 16.83 6.38
C ASP A 226 4.17 16.63 7.02
N LEU A 227 3.95 15.52 7.73
CA LEU A 227 2.70 15.26 8.44
C LEU A 227 2.49 16.19 9.63
N VAL A 228 3.55 16.49 10.35
CA VAL A 228 3.53 17.46 11.45
C VAL A 228 3.37 18.88 10.90
N GLY A 229 4.09 19.22 9.83
CA GLY A 229 4.07 20.55 9.22
C GLY A 229 2.80 20.88 8.44
N SER A 230 2.08 19.86 7.94
CA SER A 230 0.83 20.03 7.19
C SER A 230 -0.42 20.07 8.07
N GLY A 231 -0.28 19.81 9.39
CA GLY A 231 -1.44 19.71 10.30
C GLY A 231 -2.38 18.54 9.98
N ALA A 232 -1.95 17.60 9.16
CA ALA A 232 -2.75 16.43 8.80
C ALA A 232 -2.98 15.48 9.98
N LEU A 233 -2.11 15.57 11.00
CA LEU A 233 -2.27 14.89 12.28
C LEU A 233 -2.11 15.90 13.42
N ASN A 234 -2.98 15.81 14.42
CA ASN A 234 -2.78 16.56 15.65
C ASN A 234 -1.77 15.82 16.57
N VAL A 235 -1.22 16.56 17.53
CA VAL A 235 -0.21 16.03 18.48
C VAL A 235 -0.72 14.81 19.26
N SER A 236 -2.02 14.75 19.53
CA SER A 236 -2.67 13.64 20.26
C SER A 236 -2.68 12.36 19.40
N GLU A 237 -3.00 12.48 18.09
CA GLU A 237 -2.99 11.35 17.15
C GLU A 237 -1.60 10.80 16.93
N LEU A 238 -0.59 11.68 16.88
CA LEU A 238 0.82 11.29 16.83
C LEU A 238 1.27 10.55 18.12
N ALA A 239 0.88 11.05 19.28
CA ALA A 239 1.20 10.42 20.56
C ALA A 239 0.54 9.04 20.71
N GLU A 240 -0.69 8.89 20.25
CA GLU A 240 -1.40 7.59 20.22
C GLU A 240 -0.73 6.61 19.26
N MET A 241 -0.31 7.08 18.09
CA MET A 241 0.42 6.28 17.12
C MET A 241 1.77 5.78 17.67
N ILE A 242 2.54 6.66 18.33
CA ILE A 242 3.82 6.28 18.95
C ILE A 242 3.60 5.23 20.06
N LYS A 243 2.57 5.40 20.89
CA LYS A 243 2.21 4.40 21.91
C LYS A 243 1.86 3.06 21.31
N THR A 244 1.07 3.04 20.24
CA THR A 244 0.67 1.81 19.54
C THR A 244 1.90 1.11 18.93
N GLN A 245 2.78 1.86 18.26
CA GLN A 245 4.01 1.30 17.70
C GLN A 245 4.96 0.78 18.80
N GLN A 246 5.08 1.47 19.92
CA GLN A 246 5.88 0.99 21.05
C GLN A 246 5.31 -0.30 21.64
N TYR A 247 3.99 -0.42 21.72
CA TYR A 247 3.32 -1.62 22.17
C TYR A 247 3.57 -2.79 21.20
N GLU A 248 3.39 -2.59 19.89
CA GLU A 248 3.65 -3.60 18.85
C GLU A 248 5.13 -4.05 18.87
N LEU A 249 6.07 -3.10 18.98
CA LEU A 249 7.50 -3.41 19.11
C LEU A 249 7.80 -4.25 20.35
N THR A 250 7.13 -3.98 21.45
CA THR A 250 7.29 -4.75 22.69
C THR A 250 6.74 -6.16 22.54
N GLN A 251 5.58 -6.31 21.91
CA GLN A 251 4.99 -7.62 21.59
C GLN A 251 5.90 -8.44 20.67
N LEU A 252 6.37 -7.85 19.58
CA LEU A 252 7.28 -8.52 18.63
C LEU A 252 8.62 -8.91 19.29
N LYS A 253 9.15 -8.07 20.18
CA LYS A 253 10.37 -8.42 20.97
C LYS A 253 10.13 -9.61 21.88
N ASN A 254 9.01 -9.64 22.58
CA ASN A 254 8.65 -10.75 23.47
C ASN A 254 8.43 -12.04 22.69
N GLU A 255 7.75 -11.97 21.54
CA GLU A 255 7.55 -13.09 20.64
C GLU A 255 8.88 -13.63 20.07
N ASN A 256 9.78 -12.74 19.64
CA ASN A 256 11.13 -13.09 19.22
C ASN A 256 11.93 -13.78 20.32
N ILE A 257 11.83 -13.31 21.57
CA ILE A 257 12.48 -13.96 22.72
C ILE A 257 11.90 -15.35 22.94
N MET A 258 10.59 -15.49 22.87
CA MET A 258 9.91 -16.80 23.00
C MET A 258 10.31 -17.77 21.89
N LEU A 259 10.36 -17.30 20.64
CA LEU A 259 10.77 -18.10 19.49
C LEU A 259 12.24 -18.52 19.60
N LYS A 260 13.14 -17.61 19.99
CA LYS A 260 14.55 -17.94 20.25
C LYS A 260 14.70 -18.98 21.35
N ASN A 261 13.95 -18.87 22.43
CA ASN A 261 13.97 -19.84 23.52
C ASN A 261 13.44 -21.22 23.07
N ARG A 262 12.42 -21.25 22.19
CA ARG A 262 11.92 -22.51 21.60
C ARG A 262 12.96 -23.14 20.66
N LEU A 263 13.64 -22.33 19.84
CA LEU A 263 14.73 -22.79 18.97
C LEU A 263 15.88 -23.39 19.77
N VAL A 264 16.31 -22.72 20.84
CA VAL A 264 17.38 -23.23 21.73
C VAL A 264 16.96 -24.57 22.37
N LYS A 265 15.71 -24.68 22.87
CA LYS A 265 15.20 -25.93 23.40
C LYS A 265 15.12 -27.05 22.36
N ALA A 266 14.67 -26.73 21.14
CA ALA A 266 14.63 -27.70 20.05
C ALA A 266 16.03 -28.19 19.67
N ALA A 267 17.02 -27.27 19.58
CA ALA A 267 18.41 -27.63 19.34
C ALA A 267 19.00 -28.52 20.46
N GLN A 268 18.69 -28.25 21.72
CA GLN A 268 19.08 -29.08 22.84
C GLN A 268 18.44 -30.48 22.83
N GLN A 269 17.29 -30.63 22.18
CA GLN A 269 16.60 -31.90 21.99
C GLN A 269 17.03 -32.65 20.71
N GLY A 270 18.07 -32.16 20.03
CA GLY A 270 18.66 -32.82 18.86
C GLY A 270 17.96 -32.58 17.53
N PHE A 271 17.02 -31.62 17.49
CA PHE A 271 16.47 -31.17 16.19
C PHE A 271 17.48 -30.27 15.47
N LYS A 272 17.80 -30.58 14.22
CA LYS A 272 18.57 -29.66 13.35
C LYS A 272 17.67 -28.48 13.01
N VAL A 273 18.08 -27.29 13.48
CA VAL A 273 17.42 -25.99 13.23
C VAL A 273 18.09 -25.34 12.03
#